data_67e2f34b2e8882ffc37612a859dc06fc
#
_entry.id   67e2f34b2e8882ffc37612a859dc06fc
#
_cell.length_a   1.000
_cell.length_b   1.000
_cell.length_c   1.000
_cell.angle_alpha   90.00
_cell.angle_beta   90.00
_cell.angle_gamma   90.00
#
_symmetry.space_group_name_H-M   'P 1'
#
loop_
_entity.id
_entity.type
_entity.pdbx_description
1 polymer ?
#
loop_
_entity_poly.entity_id
_entity_poly.type
_entity_poly.pdbx_seq_one_letter_code
_entity_poly.pdbx_strand_id
1 'polypeptide(L)'
;MRKSISTAFFSMVSTLMVLGIVLMGCSEWVLFKNYFAKDRYETLDQVVNVAKRTAEYLVNSETMPQGAELDALNTKLEIIGESAEAYLFFTDRQGNVLIASDPAKLTTDTVPLDICQRANAVADPDARHYHAFGDLGGALTEKSYIAAVETIDDQSLFSGWLFLCSSGAQLTDFKQQFWSNFLMSACVMLLCASVLTRLLMRQLTDPLQKVTDAAQRFGGGDLSVRVEGVEGDGEVADLARTFNQMAENIQSNDNSRGQFMGNIAHELRTPMTTIKGFVDGILDGTIPPDMQNHYLQLV
;
A
#
# COMPACT_ATOMS: atom_id res chain seq x y z
N MET A 1 10.81 -29.19 0.26
CA MET A 1 11.61 -28.09 0.86
C MET A 1 10.71 -27.33 1.83
N ARG A 2 10.92 -27.42 3.13
CA ARG A 2 10.23 -26.58 4.12
C ARG A 2 10.68 -25.13 3.88
N LYS A 3 9.79 -24.26 3.44
CA LYS A 3 10.08 -22.82 3.39
C LYS A 3 10.41 -22.38 4.83
N SER A 4 11.56 -21.76 5.04
CA SER A 4 11.91 -21.19 6.34
C SER A 4 10.76 -20.26 6.76
N ILE A 5 10.38 -20.32 8.03
CA ILE A 5 9.34 -19.43 8.63
C ILE A 5 9.69 -17.97 8.30
N SER A 6 10.96 -17.63 8.33
CA SER A 6 11.56 -16.37 7.95
C SER A 6 11.17 -15.92 6.52
N THR A 7 11.33 -16.79 5.51
CA THR A 7 11.00 -16.43 4.11
C THR A 7 9.50 -16.29 3.89
N ALA A 8 8.69 -17.09 4.58
CA ALA A 8 7.22 -16.99 4.49
C ALA A 8 6.72 -15.68 5.13
N PHE A 9 7.24 -15.32 6.30
CA PHE A 9 6.91 -14.07 6.99
C PHE A 9 7.33 -12.85 6.18
N PHE A 10 8.58 -12.83 5.67
CA PHE A 10 9.05 -11.76 4.80
C PHE A 10 8.18 -11.58 3.55
N SER A 11 7.86 -12.67 2.87
CA SER A 11 6.99 -12.65 1.69
C SER A 11 5.60 -12.10 2.03
N MET A 12 5.01 -12.53 3.13
CA MET A 12 3.69 -12.08 3.57
C MET A 12 3.67 -10.58 3.87
N VAL A 13 4.64 -10.09 4.65
CA VAL A 13 4.74 -8.66 5.01
C VAL A 13 4.98 -7.80 3.77
N SER A 14 5.91 -8.22 2.88
CA SER A 14 6.20 -7.50 1.64
C SER A 14 4.97 -7.44 0.72
N THR A 15 4.23 -8.55 0.59
CA THR A 15 3.01 -8.59 -0.24
C THR A 15 1.93 -7.66 0.33
N LEU A 16 1.73 -7.66 1.64
CA LEU A 16 0.74 -6.82 2.30
C LEU A 16 1.09 -5.33 2.17
N MET A 17 2.37 -4.97 2.25
CA MET A 17 2.84 -3.61 2.04
C MET A 17 2.64 -3.13 0.59
N VAL A 18 3.02 -3.95 -0.39
CA VAL A 18 2.81 -3.61 -1.80
C VAL A 18 1.33 -3.41 -2.08
N LEU A 19 0.47 -4.30 -1.56
CA LEU A 19 -0.98 -4.17 -1.70
C LEU A 19 -1.49 -2.87 -1.07
N GLY A 20 -1.02 -2.51 0.12
CA GLY A 20 -1.37 -1.27 0.81
C GLY A 20 -0.99 -0.02 0.02
N ILE A 21 0.23 0.00 -0.53
CA ILE A 21 0.71 1.11 -1.37
C ILE A 21 -0.14 1.25 -2.64
N VAL A 22 -0.48 0.14 -3.31
CA VAL A 22 -1.31 0.16 -4.52
C VAL A 22 -2.72 0.68 -4.20
N LEU A 23 -3.34 0.19 -3.13
CA LEU A 23 -4.67 0.64 -2.70
C LEU A 23 -4.68 2.13 -2.34
N MET A 24 -3.65 2.59 -1.62
CA MET A 24 -3.50 4.01 -1.27
C MET A 24 -3.35 4.87 -2.52
N GLY A 25 -2.48 4.50 -3.46
CA GLY A 25 -2.31 5.23 -4.71
C GLY A 25 -3.56 5.29 -5.57
N CYS A 26 -4.32 4.19 -5.66
CA CYS A 26 -5.62 4.17 -6.36
C CYS A 26 -6.64 5.09 -5.67
N SER A 27 -6.72 5.05 -4.35
CA SER A 27 -7.63 5.90 -3.56
C SER A 27 -7.28 7.38 -3.73
N GLU A 28 -6.01 7.74 -3.57
CA GLU A 28 -5.54 9.13 -3.75
C GLU A 28 -5.79 9.64 -5.17
N TRP A 29 -5.57 8.79 -6.19
CA TRP A 29 -5.85 9.16 -7.57
C TRP A 29 -7.32 9.46 -7.82
N VAL A 30 -8.23 8.64 -7.30
CA VAL A 30 -9.69 8.86 -7.45
C VAL A 30 -10.12 10.15 -6.74
N LEU A 31 -9.65 10.36 -5.52
CA LEU A 31 -9.95 11.58 -4.75
C LEU A 31 -9.40 12.83 -5.46
N PHE A 32 -8.16 12.76 -5.93
CA PHE A 32 -7.52 13.84 -6.65
C PHE A 32 -8.30 14.22 -7.93
N LYS A 33 -8.64 13.22 -8.77
CA LYS A 33 -9.39 13.45 -10.01
C LYS A 33 -10.74 14.14 -9.74
N ASN A 34 -11.45 13.69 -8.72
CA ASN A 34 -12.75 14.26 -8.36
C ASN A 34 -12.61 15.68 -7.81
N TYR A 35 -11.61 15.89 -6.94
CA TYR A 35 -11.33 17.21 -6.38
C TYR A 35 -10.93 18.21 -7.47
N PHE A 36 -10.01 17.83 -8.35
CA PHE A 36 -9.56 18.68 -9.44
C PHE A 36 -10.69 19.08 -10.39
N ALA A 37 -11.54 18.12 -10.79
CA ALA A 37 -12.69 18.40 -11.63
C ALA A 37 -13.67 19.37 -10.96
N LYS A 38 -13.96 19.16 -9.68
CA LYS A 38 -14.84 20.03 -8.90
C LYS A 38 -14.27 21.45 -8.79
N ASP A 39 -13.01 21.58 -8.44
CA ASP A 39 -12.31 22.85 -8.29
C ASP A 39 -12.33 23.67 -9.61
N ARG A 40 -12.11 22.99 -10.75
CA ARG A 40 -12.17 23.63 -12.06
C ARG A 40 -13.58 24.10 -12.42
N TYR A 41 -14.61 23.31 -12.16
CA TYR A 41 -15.98 23.73 -12.41
C TYR A 41 -16.40 24.89 -11.49
N GLU A 42 -16.02 24.88 -10.21
CA GLU A 42 -16.28 26.00 -9.30
C GLU A 42 -15.61 27.29 -9.78
N THR A 43 -14.38 27.20 -10.27
CA THR A 43 -13.64 28.35 -10.85
C THR A 43 -14.35 28.87 -12.11
N LEU A 44 -14.75 27.99 -13.02
CA LEU A 44 -15.48 28.38 -14.23
C LEU A 44 -16.83 29.04 -13.88
N ASP A 45 -17.57 28.52 -12.90
CA ASP A 45 -18.86 29.04 -12.45
C ASP A 45 -18.76 30.48 -11.88
N GLN A 46 -17.68 30.78 -11.17
CA GLN A 46 -17.43 32.14 -10.68
C GLN A 46 -17.24 33.13 -11.83
N VAL A 47 -16.53 32.68 -12.87
CA VAL A 47 -16.20 33.55 -14.02
C VAL A 47 -17.33 33.62 -15.03
N VAL A 48 -18.15 32.55 -15.19
CA VAL A 48 -19.33 32.55 -16.07
C VAL A 48 -20.25 33.71 -15.77
N ASN A 49 -20.51 34.01 -14.51
CA ASN A 49 -21.42 35.11 -14.13
C ASN A 49 -20.86 36.48 -14.50
N VAL A 50 -19.52 36.67 -14.40
CA VAL A 50 -18.87 37.91 -14.81
C VAL A 50 -18.88 38.04 -16.34
N ALA A 51 -18.54 36.95 -17.04
CA ALA A 51 -18.56 36.89 -18.49
C ALA A 51 -19.98 37.11 -19.04
N LYS A 52 -21.03 36.53 -18.42
CA LYS A 52 -22.41 36.71 -18.78
C LYS A 52 -22.82 38.19 -18.71
N ARG A 53 -22.53 38.92 -17.63
CA ARG A 53 -22.80 40.34 -17.48
C ARG A 53 -22.11 41.20 -18.55
N THR A 54 -20.87 40.82 -18.89
CA THR A 54 -20.12 41.49 -19.95
C THR A 54 -20.77 41.24 -21.31
N ALA A 55 -21.30 40.05 -21.54
CA ALA A 55 -22.03 39.68 -22.73
C ALA A 55 -23.38 40.40 -22.82
N GLU A 56 -24.13 40.46 -21.73
CA GLU A 56 -25.42 41.18 -21.66
C GLU A 56 -25.29 42.66 -22.02
N TYR A 57 -24.18 43.30 -21.67
CA TYR A 57 -23.87 44.65 -22.09
C TYR A 57 -23.76 44.79 -23.63
N LEU A 58 -23.28 43.75 -24.30
CA LEU A 58 -23.15 43.71 -25.76
C LEU A 58 -24.46 43.38 -26.46
N VAL A 59 -25.25 42.52 -25.84
CA VAL A 59 -26.54 42.09 -26.31
C VAL A 59 -27.55 43.26 -26.31
N ASN A 60 -27.37 44.21 -25.40
CA ASN A 60 -28.20 45.42 -25.33
C ASN A 60 -27.82 46.51 -26.35
N SER A 61 -26.79 46.31 -27.15
CA SER A 61 -26.49 47.19 -28.29
C SER A 61 -27.28 46.76 -29.51
N GLU A 62 -28.01 47.70 -30.13
CA GLU A 62 -28.86 47.46 -31.31
C GLU A 62 -28.08 46.95 -32.55
N THR A 63 -26.77 46.95 -32.49
CA THR A 63 -25.88 46.53 -33.61
C THR A 63 -24.68 45.76 -33.11
N MET A 64 -24.22 44.78 -33.89
CA MET A 64 -22.95 44.08 -33.60
C MET A 64 -21.76 45.07 -33.45
N PRO A 65 -21.00 44.99 -32.36
CA PRO A 65 -19.81 45.83 -32.23
C PRO A 65 -18.85 45.56 -33.40
N GLN A 66 -18.32 46.62 -34.01
CA GLN A 66 -17.39 46.54 -35.13
C GLN A 66 -16.14 47.37 -34.85
N GLY A 67 -15.02 46.99 -35.44
CA GLY A 67 -13.79 47.72 -35.33
C GLY A 67 -13.27 47.77 -33.89
N ALA A 68 -12.96 48.99 -33.40
CA ALA A 68 -12.38 49.22 -32.08
C ALA A 68 -13.27 48.77 -30.89
N GLU A 69 -14.60 48.71 -31.06
CA GLU A 69 -15.49 48.18 -30.01
C GLU A 69 -15.39 46.65 -29.87
N LEU A 70 -15.29 45.96 -31.01
CA LEU A 70 -15.05 44.52 -31.02
C LEU A 70 -13.71 44.12 -30.43
N ASP A 71 -12.65 44.91 -30.75
CA ASP A 71 -11.30 44.69 -30.18
C ASP A 71 -11.27 44.93 -28.68
N ALA A 72 -11.98 45.97 -28.21
CA ALA A 72 -12.07 46.26 -26.77
C ALA A 72 -12.86 45.17 -26.03
N LEU A 73 -13.83 44.55 -26.66
CA LEU A 73 -14.56 43.42 -26.11
C LEU A 73 -13.73 42.17 -26.05
N ASN A 74 -13.08 41.79 -27.14
CA ASN A 74 -12.19 40.64 -27.19
C ASN A 74 -11.14 40.76 -26.08
N THR A 75 -10.55 41.95 -25.91
CA THR A 75 -9.57 42.18 -24.81
C THR A 75 -10.18 41.99 -23.43
N LYS A 76 -11.43 42.41 -23.20
CA LYS A 76 -12.10 42.19 -21.92
C LYS A 76 -12.38 40.71 -21.68
N LEU A 77 -12.85 39.98 -22.70
CA LEU A 77 -13.13 38.56 -22.63
C LEU A 77 -11.81 37.77 -22.41
N GLU A 78 -10.72 38.17 -23.04
CA GLU A 78 -9.41 37.60 -22.85
C GLU A 78 -8.95 37.76 -21.40
N ILE A 79 -9.03 38.97 -20.82
CA ILE A 79 -8.69 39.23 -19.41
C ILE A 79 -9.54 38.37 -18.46
N ILE A 80 -10.85 38.27 -18.74
CA ILE A 80 -11.76 37.45 -17.93
C ILE A 80 -11.35 35.97 -18.03
N GLY A 81 -11.05 35.49 -19.24
CA GLY A 81 -10.60 34.11 -19.48
C GLY A 81 -9.26 33.81 -18.77
N GLU A 82 -8.28 34.68 -18.91
CA GLU A 82 -6.98 34.53 -18.26
C GLU A 82 -7.09 34.38 -16.73
N SER A 83 -8.03 35.11 -16.11
CA SER A 83 -8.25 35.04 -14.66
C SER A 83 -8.67 33.65 -14.16
N ALA A 84 -9.29 32.84 -15.03
CA ALA A 84 -9.72 31.46 -14.76
C ALA A 84 -8.89 30.42 -15.52
N GLU A 85 -7.81 30.84 -16.18
CA GLU A 85 -7.05 29.99 -17.10
C GLU A 85 -7.97 29.28 -18.11
N ALA A 86 -8.96 30.00 -18.61
CA ALA A 86 -9.98 29.54 -19.53
C ALA A 86 -10.08 30.47 -20.75
N TYR A 87 -10.55 29.96 -21.84
CA TYR A 87 -10.97 30.76 -22.99
C TYR A 87 -12.47 30.72 -23.12
N LEU A 88 -13.02 31.81 -23.65
CA LEU A 88 -14.45 32.05 -23.79
C LEU A 88 -14.83 32.21 -25.25
N PHE A 89 -15.99 31.74 -25.60
CA PHE A 89 -16.60 32.07 -26.86
C PHE A 89 -18.14 32.10 -26.79
N PHE A 90 -18.72 32.89 -27.68
CA PHE A 90 -20.15 33.03 -27.83
C PHE A 90 -20.63 32.36 -29.10
N THR A 91 -21.77 31.69 -29.02
CA THR A 91 -22.43 31.14 -30.20
C THR A 91 -23.84 31.72 -30.34
N ASP A 92 -24.34 31.73 -31.59
CA ASP A 92 -25.75 31.97 -31.86
C ASP A 92 -26.64 30.75 -31.48
N ARG A 93 -27.95 30.86 -31.72
CA ARG A 93 -28.91 29.75 -31.51
C ARG A 93 -28.69 28.57 -32.45
N GLN A 94 -27.96 28.73 -33.53
CA GLN A 94 -27.61 27.71 -34.51
C GLN A 94 -26.29 27.03 -34.15
N GLY A 95 -25.55 27.50 -33.13
CA GLY A 95 -24.25 26.99 -32.70
C GLY A 95 -23.08 27.61 -33.44
N ASN A 96 -23.28 28.64 -34.29
CA ASN A 96 -22.18 29.33 -34.97
C ASN A 96 -21.43 30.22 -33.97
N VAL A 97 -20.12 30.17 -33.97
CA VAL A 97 -19.27 31.02 -33.12
C VAL A 97 -19.31 32.45 -33.63
N LEU A 98 -19.76 33.38 -32.78
CA LEU A 98 -19.81 34.81 -33.10
C LEU A 98 -18.56 35.55 -32.65
N ILE A 99 -18.06 35.23 -31.46
CA ILE A 99 -16.92 35.90 -30.83
C ILE A 99 -16.17 34.85 -30.03
N ALA A 100 -14.82 34.89 -30.07
CA ALA A 100 -13.97 34.01 -29.27
C ALA A 100 -12.78 34.82 -28.75
N SER A 101 -12.44 34.64 -27.44
CA SER A 101 -11.27 35.25 -26.82
C SER A 101 -9.96 34.71 -27.37
N ASP A 102 -9.94 33.44 -27.75
CA ASP A 102 -8.79 32.77 -28.40
C ASP A 102 -9.27 31.87 -29.55
N PRO A 103 -9.39 32.40 -30.78
CA PRO A 103 -9.81 31.65 -31.94
C PRO A 103 -8.90 30.45 -32.27
N ALA A 104 -7.63 30.47 -31.87
CA ALA A 104 -6.67 29.38 -32.15
C ALA A 104 -7.03 28.08 -31.37
N LYS A 105 -7.84 28.18 -30.35
CA LYS A 105 -8.34 27.04 -29.57
C LYS A 105 -9.56 26.35 -30.19
N LEU A 106 -10.13 26.95 -31.24
CA LEU A 106 -11.25 26.39 -31.96
C LEU A 106 -10.78 25.70 -33.24
N THR A 107 -11.33 24.52 -33.51
CA THR A 107 -11.08 23.76 -34.74
C THR A 107 -12.13 24.10 -35.81
N THR A 108 -13.33 24.45 -35.39
CA THR A 108 -14.45 24.80 -36.25
C THR A 108 -15.17 26.05 -35.72
N ASP A 109 -15.82 26.79 -36.63
CA ASP A 109 -16.63 27.97 -36.27
C ASP A 109 -18.04 27.56 -35.83
N THR A 110 -18.31 26.31 -35.58
CA THR A 110 -19.62 25.80 -35.19
C THR A 110 -19.54 24.77 -34.08
N VAL A 111 -20.43 24.88 -33.09
CA VAL A 111 -20.65 23.88 -32.04
C VAL A 111 -21.87 23.04 -32.42
N PRO A 112 -21.81 21.70 -32.30
CA PRO A 112 -22.95 20.83 -32.59
C PRO A 112 -24.18 21.20 -31.78
N LEU A 113 -25.33 21.31 -32.47
CA LEU A 113 -26.59 21.79 -31.87
C LEU A 113 -27.11 20.88 -30.74
N ASP A 114 -26.79 19.58 -30.80
CA ASP A 114 -27.14 18.63 -29.73
C ASP A 114 -26.42 18.93 -28.41
N ILE A 115 -25.21 19.51 -28.48
CA ILE A 115 -24.46 19.96 -27.31
C ILE A 115 -25.08 21.22 -26.73
N CYS A 116 -25.43 22.17 -27.58
CA CYS A 116 -26.13 23.37 -27.20
C CYS A 116 -27.49 23.05 -26.53
N GLN A 117 -28.26 22.12 -27.08
CA GLN A 117 -29.53 21.65 -26.50
C GLN A 117 -29.32 20.91 -25.17
N ARG A 118 -28.25 20.14 -25.01
CA ARG A 118 -27.92 19.52 -23.72
C ARG A 118 -27.55 20.55 -22.67
N ALA A 119 -26.92 21.64 -23.06
CA ALA A 119 -26.62 22.73 -22.15
C ALA A 119 -27.90 23.36 -21.56
N ASN A 120 -29.01 23.35 -22.33
CA ASN A 120 -30.32 23.80 -21.84
C ASN A 120 -31.09 22.76 -21.03
N ALA A 121 -30.88 21.45 -21.33
CA ALA A 121 -31.65 20.37 -20.72
C ALA A 121 -31.16 19.98 -19.31
N VAL A 122 -29.95 20.33 -18.95
CA VAL A 122 -29.39 20.11 -17.60
C VAL A 122 -29.67 21.32 -16.73
N ALA A 123 -30.95 21.64 -16.58
CA ALA A 123 -31.43 22.50 -15.50
C ALA A 123 -31.49 21.66 -14.21
N ASP A 124 -30.38 21.32 -13.63
CA ASP A 124 -30.32 21.03 -12.20
C ASP A 124 -30.73 22.33 -11.49
N PRO A 125 -31.77 22.35 -10.65
CA PRO A 125 -32.19 23.53 -9.92
C PRO A 125 -31.08 24.17 -9.07
N ASP A 126 -30.09 23.37 -8.69
CA ASP A 126 -28.89 23.80 -7.93
C ASP A 126 -27.65 24.06 -8.80
N ALA A 127 -27.54 23.47 -10.00
CA ALA A 127 -26.47 23.71 -10.96
C ALA A 127 -26.89 24.76 -11.97
N ARG A 128 -26.49 26.00 -11.74
CA ARG A 128 -26.83 27.15 -12.60
C ARG A 128 -26.23 27.11 -14.01
N HIS A 129 -25.33 26.12 -14.26
CA HIS A 129 -24.55 26.05 -15.49
C HIS A 129 -24.41 24.59 -15.95
N TYR A 130 -24.30 24.41 -17.26
CA TYR A 130 -23.95 23.11 -17.84
C TYR A 130 -22.47 22.81 -17.64
N HIS A 131 -22.15 21.61 -17.16
CA HIS A 131 -20.77 21.14 -17.01
C HIS A 131 -20.50 19.93 -17.87
N ALA A 132 -19.39 19.94 -18.60
CA ALA A 132 -18.91 18.81 -19.38
C ALA A 132 -17.38 18.76 -19.42
N PHE A 133 -16.86 17.59 -19.73
CA PHE A 133 -15.45 17.43 -20.07
C PHE A 133 -15.33 16.77 -21.44
N GLY A 134 -14.76 17.47 -22.39
CA GLY A 134 -14.64 16.99 -23.78
C GLY A 134 -14.13 18.06 -24.74
N ASP A 135 -14.34 17.79 -26.02
CA ASP A 135 -13.89 18.64 -27.11
C ASP A 135 -15.07 19.30 -27.87
N LEU A 136 -16.26 19.34 -27.28
CA LEU A 136 -17.49 19.85 -27.89
C LEU A 136 -17.79 19.24 -29.28
N GLY A 137 -17.58 17.91 -29.41
CA GLY A 137 -17.81 17.22 -30.68
C GLY A 137 -16.80 17.55 -31.78
N GLY A 138 -15.58 17.90 -31.38
CA GLY A 138 -14.49 18.28 -32.27
C GLY A 138 -14.39 19.78 -32.54
N ALA A 139 -15.20 20.61 -31.90
CA ALA A 139 -15.11 22.06 -32.03
C ALA A 139 -13.87 22.66 -31.33
N LEU A 140 -13.32 21.95 -30.33
CA LEU A 140 -12.12 22.39 -29.63
C LEU A 140 -10.89 21.61 -30.10
N THR A 141 -9.73 22.25 -30.05
CA THR A 141 -8.44 21.63 -30.40
C THR A 141 -8.00 20.59 -29.37
N GLU A 142 -8.48 20.71 -28.13
CA GLU A 142 -8.11 19.82 -27.01
C GLU A 142 -9.31 19.59 -26.08
N LYS A 143 -9.27 18.46 -25.33
CA LYS A 143 -10.30 18.19 -24.32
C LYS A 143 -10.18 19.18 -23.19
N SER A 144 -11.30 19.84 -22.88
CA SER A 144 -11.38 20.92 -21.89
C SER A 144 -12.48 20.66 -20.87
N TYR A 145 -12.37 21.25 -19.69
CA TYR A 145 -13.47 21.44 -18.76
C TYR A 145 -14.32 22.57 -19.26
N ILE A 146 -15.60 22.34 -19.41
CA ILE A 146 -16.52 23.22 -20.09
C ILE A 146 -17.62 23.62 -19.11
N ALA A 147 -17.85 24.92 -18.96
CA ALA A 147 -19.06 25.47 -18.37
C ALA A 147 -19.80 26.24 -19.46
N ALA A 148 -21.11 26.03 -19.58
CA ALA A 148 -21.90 26.74 -20.53
C ALA A 148 -23.16 27.34 -19.87
N VAL A 149 -23.56 28.53 -20.33
CA VAL A 149 -24.75 29.24 -19.89
C VAL A 149 -25.48 29.79 -21.09
N GLU A 150 -26.81 29.68 -21.07
CA GLU A 150 -27.66 30.32 -22.06
C GLU A 150 -27.73 31.82 -21.75
N THR A 151 -27.47 32.63 -22.78
CA THR A 151 -27.70 34.07 -22.75
C THR A 151 -29.05 34.32 -23.46
N ILE A 152 -30.09 34.51 -22.65
CA ILE A 152 -31.45 34.79 -23.17
C ILE A 152 -31.72 36.28 -23.04
N ASP A 153 -31.97 36.90 -24.19
CA ASP A 153 -32.75 38.13 -24.22
C ASP A 153 -33.80 37.99 -25.33
N ASP A 154 -35.09 38.03 -24.94
CA ASP A 154 -36.23 37.87 -25.84
C ASP A 154 -36.34 39.02 -26.89
N GLN A 155 -35.56 40.08 -26.72
CA GLN A 155 -35.59 41.26 -27.57
C GLN A 155 -34.29 41.55 -28.35
N SER A 156 -33.22 40.76 -28.12
CA SER A 156 -31.92 41.05 -28.74
C SER A 156 -31.58 40.10 -29.89
N LEU A 157 -30.77 40.61 -30.84
CA LEU A 157 -30.17 39.87 -31.97
C LEU A 157 -29.18 38.77 -31.53
N PHE A 158 -28.85 38.69 -30.25
CA PHE A 158 -27.73 37.88 -29.70
C PHE A 158 -28.18 36.86 -28.66
N SER A 159 -29.25 36.10 -28.91
CA SER A 159 -29.56 34.95 -28.10
C SER A 159 -28.70 33.74 -28.50
N GLY A 160 -28.02 33.09 -27.54
CA GLY A 160 -27.19 31.93 -27.81
C GLY A 160 -26.58 31.39 -26.55
N TRP A 161 -25.37 30.84 -26.66
CA TRP A 161 -24.64 30.25 -25.53
C TRP A 161 -23.30 30.89 -25.34
N LEU A 162 -22.96 31.13 -24.09
CA LEU A 162 -21.58 31.42 -23.65
C LEU A 162 -20.93 30.15 -23.17
N PHE A 163 -19.82 29.77 -23.77
CA PHE A 163 -18.98 28.68 -23.37
C PHE A 163 -17.70 29.20 -22.73
N LEU A 164 -17.35 28.63 -21.56
CA LEU A 164 -16.06 28.80 -20.91
C LEU A 164 -15.35 27.46 -20.90
N CYS A 165 -14.15 27.44 -21.40
CA CYS A 165 -13.38 26.22 -21.60
C CYS A 165 -12.00 26.34 -20.95
N SER A 166 -11.71 25.54 -19.93
CA SER A 166 -10.38 25.44 -19.33
C SER A 166 -9.66 24.19 -19.83
N SER A 167 -8.42 24.35 -20.31
CA SER A 167 -7.65 23.26 -20.89
C SER A 167 -7.49 22.06 -19.95
N GLY A 168 -7.72 20.86 -20.48
CA GLY A 168 -7.42 19.61 -19.78
C GLY A 168 -5.93 19.25 -19.75
N ALA A 169 -5.07 20.01 -20.44
CA ALA A 169 -3.63 19.76 -20.50
C ALA A 169 -2.97 19.89 -19.12
N GLN A 170 -3.43 20.83 -18.31
CA GLN A 170 -2.96 21.01 -16.93
C GLN A 170 -3.14 19.76 -16.07
N LEU A 171 -4.22 19.00 -16.27
CA LEU A 171 -4.42 17.71 -15.62
C LEU A 171 -3.31 16.71 -16.00
N THR A 172 -2.78 16.82 -17.22
CA THR A 172 -1.73 15.92 -17.70
C THR A 172 -0.39 16.19 -17.03
N ASP A 173 -0.02 17.46 -16.89
CA ASP A 173 1.21 17.87 -16.22
C ASP A 173 1.17 17.54 -14.72
N PHE A 174 0.04 17.80 -14.09
CA PHE A 174 -0.20 17.46 -12.70
C PHE A 174 -0.18 15.94 -12.48
N LYS A 175 -0.75 15.16 -13.40
CA LYS A 175 -0.71 13.71 -13.38
C LYS A 175 0.73 13.18 -13.38
N GLN A 176 1.59 13.74 -14.23
CA GLN A 176 2.99 13.33 -14.32
C GLN A 176 3.74 13.63 -12.99
N GLN A 177 3.53 14.81 -12.43
CA GLN A 177 4.15 15.19 -11.16
C GLN A 177 3.62 14.36 -9.98
N PHE A 178 2.31 14.09 -9.94
CA PHE A 178 1.69 13.23 -8.95
C PHE A 178 2.31 11.82 -8.97
N TRP A 179 2.38 11.19 -10.14
CA TRP A 179 2.96 9.85 -10.27
C TRP A 179 4.44 9.81 -9.92
N SER A 180 5.20 10.83 -10.28
CA SER A 180 6.61 10.94 -9.91
C SER A 180 6.80 11.01 -8.40
N ASN A 181 6.05 11.87 -7.73
CA ASN A 181 6.11 12.02 -6.28
C ASN A 181 5.61 10.76 -5.55
N PHE A 182 4.52 10.15 -6.04
CA PHE A 182 3.97 8.91 -5.49
C PHE A 182 4.97 7.76 -5.60
N LEU A 183 5.59 7.56 -6.77
CA LEU A 183 6.59 6.51 -6.97
C LEU A 183 7.82 6.73 -6.08
N MET A 184 8.28 7.97 -5.95
CA MET A 184 9.41 8.29 -5.07
C MET A 184 9.07 7.97 -3.60
N SER A 185 7.91 8.38 -3.11
CA SER A 185 7.47 8.08 -1.74
C SER A 185 7.25 6.58 -1.51
N ALA A 186 6.71 5.86 -2.49
CA ALA A 186 6.54 4.41 -2.46
C ALA A 186 7.90 3.68 -2.37
N CYS A 187 8.90 4.12 -3.14
CA CYS A 187 10.27 3.57 -3.08
C CYS A 187 10.89 3.78 -1.68
N VAL A 188 10.77 4.97 -1.12
CA VAL A 188 11.28 5.26 0.24
C VAL A 188 10.59 4.37 1.28
N MET A 189 9.27 4.25 1.20
CA MET A 189 8.49 3.41 2.11
C MET A 189 8.90 1.94 2.02
N LEU A 190 9.10 1.39 0.82
CA LEU A 190 9.55 0.00 0.61
C LEU A 190 10.96 -0.22 1.16
N LEU A 191 11.87 0.73 1.00
CA LEU A 191 13.21 0.66 1.58
C LEU A 191 13.16 0.64 3.12
N CYS A 192 12.43 1.57 3.73
CA CYS A 192 12.24 1.61 5.18
C CYS A 192 11.63 0.31 5.71
N ALA A 193 10.61 -0.19 5.04
CA ALA A 193 9.96 -1.46 5.37
C ALA A 193 10.89 -2.66 5.27
N SER A 194 11.71 -2.71 4.23
CA SER A 194 12.72 -3.77 4.04
C SER A 194 13.74 -3.78 5.17
N VAL A 195 14.24 -2.60 5.56
CA VAL A 195 15.19 -2.46 6.67
C VAL A 195 14.53 -2.89 7.99
N LEU A 196 13.33 -2.40 8.28
CA LEU A 196 12.59 -2.73 9.51
C LEU A 196 12.30 -4.23 9.60
N THR A 197 11.83 -4.83 8.51
CA THR A 197 11.57 -6.28 8.45
C THR A 197 12.86 -7.08 8.72
N ARG A 198 13.99 -6.64 8.15
CA ARG A 198 15.27 -7.31 8.38
C ARG A 198 15.75 -7.20 9.84
N LEU A 199 15.50 -6.06 10.49
CA LEU A 199 15.80 -5.87 11.90
C LEU A 199 14.94 -6.78 12.79
N LEU A 200 13.63 -6.82 12.54
CA LEU A 200 12.70 -7.71 13.27
C LEU A 200 13.05 -9.19 13.09
N MET A 201 13.44 -9.59 11.88
CA MET A 201 13.92 -10.94 11.62
C MET A 201 15.11 -11.32 12.51
N ARG A 202 16.12 -10.45 12.58
CA ARG A 202 17.33 -10.69 13.40
C ARG A 202 17.03 -10.73 14.90
N GLN A 203 16.07 -9.93 15.36
CA GLN A 203 15.77 -9.81 16.79
C GLN A 203 14.78 -10.87 17.30
N LEU A 204 13.86 -11.35 16.47
CA LEU A 204 12.80 -12.26 16.89
C LEU A 204 12.86 -13.62 16.19
N THR A 205 12.90 -13.63 14.87
CA THR A 205 12.69 -14.86 14.10
C THR A 205 13.92 -15.76 14.13
N ASP A 206 15.13 -15.23 13.95
CA ASP A 206 16.37 -16.01 13.95
C ASP A 206 16.65 -16.64 15.33
N PRO A 207 16.50 -15.91 16.46
CA PRO A 207 16.64 -16.51 17.79
C PRO A 207 15.61 -17.60 18.10
N LEU A 208 14.33 -17.38 17.74
CA LEU A 208 13.29 -18.41 17.90
C LEU A 208 13.61 -19.69 17.12
N GLN A 209 14.15 -19.55 15.92
CA GLN A 209 14.57 -20.70 15.14
C GLN A 209 15.70 -21.48 15.81
N LYS A 210 16.69 -20.79 16.41
CA LYS A 210 17.76 -21.43 17.19
C LYS A 210 17.21 -22.25 18.37
N VAL A 211 16.24 -21.70 19.11
CA VAL A 211 15.58 -22.43 20.20
C VAL A 211 14.86 -23.66 19.67
N THR A 212 14.13 -23.52 18.56
CA THR A 212 13.42 -24.63 17.93
C THR A 212 14.36 -25.75 17.46
N ASP A 213 15.46 -25.39 16.80
CA ASP A 213 16.45 -26.34 16.31
C ASP A 213 17.15 -27.06 17.48
N ALA A 214 17.50 -26.32 18.55
CA ALA A 214 18.05 -26.89 19.76
C ALA A 214 17.07 -27.86 20.44
N ALA A 215 15.80 -27.50 20.54
CA ALA A 215 14.76 -28.35 21.10
C ALA A 215 14.54 -29.64 20.29
N GLN A 216 14.60 -29.56 18.96
CA GLN A 216 14.52 -30.76 18.10
C GLN A 216 15.71 -31.70 18.29
N ARG A 217 16.93 -31.17 18.33
CA ARG A 217 18.14 -31.98 18.59
C ARG A 217 18.10 -32.60 19.97
N PHE A 218 17.70 -31.84 20.98
CA PHE A 218 17.57 -32.31 22.35
C PHE A 218 16.58 -33.46 22.46
N GLY A 219 15.40 -33.32 21.83
CA GLY A 219 14.35 -34.36 21.74
C GLY A 219 14.81 -35.58 20.91
N GLY A 220 15.79 -35.42 20.00
CA GLY A 220 16.43 -36.48 19.25
C GLY A 220 17.53 -37.25 20.05
N GLY A 221 17.75 -36.87 21.33
CA GLY A 221 18.68 -37.56 22.22
C GLY A 221 20.05 -36.84 22.38
N ASP A 222 20.29 -35.72 21.74
CA ASP A 222 21.49 -34.92 21.95
C ASP A 222 21.30 -33.99 23.17
N LEU A 223 21.50 -34.56 24.36
CA LEU A 223 21.33 -33.84 25.64
C LEU A 223 22.38 -32.76 25.88
N SER A 224 23.43 -32.70 25.05
CA SER A 224 24.50 -31.72 25.18
C SER A 224 24.20 -30.40 24.49
N VAL A 225 23.18 -30.35 23.65
CA VAL A 225 22.84 -29.16 22.88
C VAL A 225 22.35 -28.00 23.79
N ARG A 226 22.80 -26.80 23.48
CA ARG A 226 22.38 -25.55 24.13
C ARG A 226 22.08 -24.50 23.06
N VAL A 227 21.20 -23.55 23.42
CA VAL A 227 20.93 -22.37 22.61
C VAL A 227 22.02 -21.34 22.88
N GLU A 228 22.79 -21.01 21.85
CA GLU A 228 23.88 -20.04 21.92
C GLU A 228 23.59 -18.79 21.08
N GLY A 229 24.19 -17.65 21.48
CA GLY A 229 24.09 -16.39 20.72
C GLY A 229 22.65 -15.81 20.69
N VAL A 230 21.90 -16.02 21.77
CA VAL A 230 20.62 -15.35 22.04
C VAL A 230 20.79 -14.61 23.37
N GLU A 231 21.32 -13.38 23.25
CA GLU A 231 21.57 -12.51 24.40
C GLU A 231 20.59 -11.33 24.40
N GLY A 232 20.30 -10.76 25.58
CA GLY A 232 19.41 -9.62 25.75
C GLY A 232 18.40 -9.83 26.90
N ASP A 233 17.53 -8.82 27.08
CA ASP A 233 16.54 -8.79 28.16
C ASP A 233 15.10 -9.00 27.63
N GLY A 234 14.94 -9.57 26.45
CA GLY A 234 13.63 -9.83 25.86
C GLY A 234 13.12 -11.26 26.10
N GLU A 235 11.83 -11.49 25.83
CA GLU A 235 11.11 -12.75 26.05
C GLU A 235 11.76 -13.94 25.32
N VAL A 236 12.42 -13.68 24.18
CA VAL A 236 13.10 -14.73 23.41
C VAL A 236 14.42 -15.13 24.08
N ALA A 237 15.13 -14.18 24.70
CA ALA A 237 16.32 -14.48 25.50
C ALA A 237 15.95 -15.25 26.77
N ASP A 238 14.83 -14.89 27.43
CA ASP A 238 14.29 -15.62 28.57
C ASP A 238 13.92 -17.05 28.21
N LEU A 239 13.29 -17.25 27.05
CA LEU A 239 12.95 -18.58 26.53
C LEU A 239 14.22 -19.42 26.32
N ALA A 240 15.27 -18.84 25.73
CA ALA A 240 16.54 -19.53 25.51
C ALA A 240 17.21 -19.90 26.82
N ARG A 241 17.23 -19.01 27.83
CA ARG A 241 17.77 -19.29 29.18
C ARG A 241 16.99 -20.40 29.87
N THR A 242 15.67 -20.35 29.84
CA THR A 242 14.79 -21.37 30.43
C THR A 242 15.02 -22.74 29.79
N PHE A 243 15.12 -22.78 28.46
CA PHE A 243 15.43 -24.00 27.70
C PHE A 243 16.80 -24.57 28.15
N ASN A 244 17.84 -23.75 28.21
CA ASN A 244 19.17 -24.19 28.63
C ASN A 244 19.20 -24.74 30.05
N GLN A 245 18.48 -24.11 30.97
CA GLN A 245 18.37 -24.59 32.36
C GLN A 245 17.62 -25.92 32.45
N MET A 246 16.54 -26.08 31.70
CA MET A 246 15.82 -27.35 31.58
C MET A 246 16.75 -28.45 31.04
N ALA A 247 17.48 -28.15 29.95
CA ALA A 247 18.42 -29.08 29.32
C ALA A 247 19.53 -29.53 30.27
N GLU A 248 20.07 -28.61 31.07
CA GLU A 248 21.07 -28.92 32.09
C GLU A 248 20.53 -29.85 33.20
N ASN A 249 19.34 -29.56 33.70
CA ASN A 249 18.70 -30.40 34.73
C ASN A 249 18.44 -31.83 34.22
N ILE A 250 17.98 -31.98 32.95
CA ILE A 250 17.74 -33.31 32.37
C ILE A 250 19.06 -34.05 32.15
N GLN A 251 20.08 -33.40 31.62
CA GLN A 251 21.38 -33.99 31.38
C GLN A 251 22.05 -34.45 32.71
N SER A 252 21.99 -33.60 33.74
CA SER A 252 22.50 -33.94 35.08
C SER A 252 21.80 -35.16 35.69
N ASN A 253 20.48 -35.23 35.51
CA ASN A 253 19.65 -36.36 35.98
C ASN A 253 20.00 -37.65 35.23
N ASP A 254 20.20 -37.58 33.92
CA ASP A 254 20.57 -38.74 33.10
C ASP A 254 21.98 -39.25 33.48
N ASN A 255 22.93 -38.35 33.65
CA ASN A 255 24.28 -38.68 34.11
C ASN A 255 24.27 -39.36 35.50
N SER A 256 23.48 -38.79 36.46
CA SER A 256 23.35 -39.34 37.80
C SER A 256 22.74 -40.75 37.77
N ARG A 257 21.73 -40.95 36.93
CA ARG A 257 21.10 -42.25 36.71
C ARG A 257 22.08 -43.27 36.12
N GLY A 258 22.89 -42.85 35.13
CA GLY A 258 23.94 -43.68 34.55
C GLY A 258 25.01 -44.10 35.60
N GLN A 259 25.48 -43.17 36.41
CA GLN A 259 26.39 -43.43 37.50
C GLN A 259 25.80 -44.38 38.53
N PHE A 260 24.54 -44.16 38.94
CA PHE A 260 23.83 -45.01 39.88
C PHE A 260 23.73 -46.46 39.37
N MET A 261 23.34 -46.65 38.11
CA MET A 261 23.27 -47.98 37.49
C MET A 261 24.63 -48.64 37.37
N GLY A 262 25.70 -47.87 37.05
CA GLY A 262 27.07 -48.35 37.00
C GLY A 262 27.56 -48.83 38.38
N ASN A 263 27.29 -48.07 39.44
CA ASN A 263 27.64 -48.41 40.81
C ASN A 263 26.92 -49.69 41.28
N ILE A 264 25.57 -49.77 41.03
CA ILE A 264 24.81 -50.99 41.37
C ILE A 264 25.37 -52.18 40.62
N ALA A 265 25.65 -52.08 39.34
CA ALA A 265 26.23 -53.17 38.56
C ALA A 265 27.56 -53.66 39.13
N HIS A 266 28.40 -52.72 39.62
CA HIS A 266 29.69 -53.05 40.26
C HIS A 266 29.49 -53.70 41.61
N GLU A 267 28.59 -53.18 42.46
CA GLU A 267 28.31 -53.72 43.81
C GLU A 267 27.65 -55.11 43.75
N LEU A 268 26.83 -55.36 42.71
CA LEU A 268 26.24 -56.70 42.49
C LEU A 268 27.24 -57.70 41.90
N ARG A 269 28.19 -57.28 41.08
CA ARG A 269 29.19 -58.14 40.45
C ARG A 269 30.08 -58.82 41.49
N THR A 270 30.48 -58.07 42.52
CA THR A 270 31.42 -58.61 43.57
C THR A 270 30.80 -59.81 44.30
N PRO A 271 29.62 -59.71 44.94
CA PRO A 271 28.98 -60.86 45.61
C PRO A 271 28.70 -62.01 44.64
N MET A 272 28.21 -61.70 43.42
CA MET A 272 27.90 -62.69 42.39
C MET A 272 29.20 -63.50 42.01
N THR A 273 30.30 -62.81 41.89
CA THR A 273 31.66 -63.46 41.61
C THR A 273 32.06 -64.34 42.77
N THR A 274 31.86 -63.88 44.01
CA THR A 274 32.16 -64.65 45.21
C THR A 274 31.28 -65.90 45.31
N ILE A 275 30.01 -65.75 45.10
CA ILE A 275 29.01 -66.88 45.07
C ILE A 275 29.43 -67.90 43.99
N LYS A 276 29.72 -67.42 42.76
CA LYS A 276 30.17 -68.28 41.68
C LYS A 276 31.45 -68.97 42.03
N GLY A 277 32.41 -68.28 42.59
CA GLY A 277 33.71 -68.90 43.02
C GLY A 277 33.50 -70.01 44.07
N PHE A 278 32.63 -69.82 45.02
CA PHE A 278 32.31 -70.89 46.01
C PHE A 278 31.57 -72.05 45.35
N VAL A 279 30.64 -71.79 44.50
CA VAL A 279 29.90 -72.85 43.76
C VAL A 279 30.85 -73.65 42.85
N ASP A 280 31.64 -72.95 42.04
CA ASP A 280 32.67 -73.59 41.16
C ASP A 280 33.68 -74.39 41.97
N GLY A 281 34.15 -73.85 43.10
CA GLY A 281 35.12 -74.56 43.98
C GLY A 281 34.56 -75.80 44.68
N ILE A 282 33.20 -75.84 44.91
CA ILE A 282 32.51 -77.03 45.42
C ILE A 282 32.42 -78.08 44.31
N LEU A 283 32.08 -77.65 43.09
CA LEU A 283 31.79 -78.51 41.94
C LEU A 283 33.08 -79.17 41.38
N ASP A 284 34.22 -78.46 41.40
CA ASP A 284 35.52 -78.95 40.90
C ASP A 284 36.35 -79.64 41.96
N GLY A 285 35.79 -79.69 43.20
CA GLY A 285 36.45 -80.43 44.31
C GLY A 285 37.63 -79.67 44.98
N THR A 286 37.81 -78.38 44.63
CA THR A 286 38.82 -77.53 45.28
C THR A 286 38.47 -77.23 46.74
N ILE A 287 37.13 -77.19 47.06
CA ILE A 287 36.60 -77.08 48.44
C ILE A 287 36.32 -78.48 48.97
N PRO A 288 37.07 -78.94 50.03
CA PRO A 288 36.82 -80.25 50.59
C PRO A 288 35.41 -80.46 51.14
N PRO A 289 34.91 -81.72 51.16
CA PRO A 289 33.49 -82.04 51.57
C PRO A 289 33.10 -81.57 52.96
N ASP A 290 34.08 -81.56 53.88
CA ASP A 290 33.90 -81.10 55.29
C ASP A 290 33.76 -79.57 55.42
N MET A 291 34.20 -78.81 54.45
CA MET A 291 34.09 -77.34 54.40
C MET A 291 32.94 -76.82 53.51
N GLN A 292 32.33 -77.67 52.70
CA GLN A 292 31.23 -77.24 51.77
C GLN A 292 30.05 -76.57 52.46
N ASN A 293 29.62 -77.12 53.56
CA ASN A 293 28.47 -76.51 54.31
C ASN A 293 28.80 -75.11 54.86
N HIS A 294 30.08 -74.87 55.22
CA HIS A 294 30.52 -73.59 55.69
C HIS A 294 30.43 -72.53 54.55
N TYR A 295 30.92 -72.83 53.38
CA TYR A 295 30.90 -71.93 52.24
C TYR A 295 29.48 -71.71 51.67
N LEU A 296 28.64 -72.77 51.77
CA LEU A 296 27.19 -72.63 51.40
C LEU A 296 26.37 -71.71 52.37
N GLN A 297 26.79 -71.58 53.63
CA GLN A 297 26.19 -70.67 54.58
C GLN A 297 26.69 -69.23 54.41
N LEU A 298 27.79 -69.00 53.70
CA LEU A 298 28.28 -67.64 53.38
C LEU A 298 27.63 -67.02 52.10
N VAL A 299 26.92 -67.88 51.35
CA VAL A 299 26.17 -67.50 50.15
C VAL A 299 24.77 -67.03 50.48
#